data_36801ca0274ff10de919fdb34e6845ab
#
_entry.id   36801ca0274ff10de919fdb34e6845ab
#
_cell.length_a   1.000
_cell.length_b   1.000
_cell.length_c   1.000
_cell.angle_alpha   90.00
_cell.angle_beta   90.00
_cell.angle_gamma   90.00
#
_symmetry.space_group_name_H-M   'P 1'
#
loop_
_entity.id
_entity.type
_entity.pdbx_description
1 polymer ?
#
loop_
_entity_poly.entity_id
_entity_poly.type
_entity_poly.pdbx_seq_one_letter_code
_entity_poly.pdbx_strand_id
1 'polypeptide(L)'
;NYLHNHTRMWFASIWIFTLDLPWQLGAEFFMQHLFDGDAASNTLGWRWVAGVQTQGKHYLATEWNIKKFTNNRFQNIKLNENAPPKVSEKTYSVLKQDFNNPHNIENKSLLIFENNLSFEVSDFQDNNFKEIYLISNKNENRSIKLSEQLVKFKSLLIEDQIRRLKDKSIDCKFVDISEIRNIDN
;
A
#
# COMPACT_ATOMS: atom_id res chain seq x y z
N ASN A 1 -10.87 -2.47 8.96
CA ASN A 1 -10.04 -2.71 7.76
C ASN A 1 -8.53 -2.59 8.05
N TYR A 2 -8.10 -3.09 9.19
CA TYR A 2 -6.71 -3.25 9.58
C TYR A 2 -6.49 -4.68 10.08
N LEU A 3 -5.37 -5.28 9.71
CA LEU A 3 -4.90 -6.56 10.22
C LEU A 3 -3.49 -6.39 10.78
N HIS A 4 -3.25 -6.93 11.96
CA HIS A 4 -1.90 -7.03 12.52
C HIS A 4 -1.01 -7.87 11.58
N ASN A 5 0.27 -7.54 11.47
CA ASN A 5 1.20 -8.19 10.53
C ASN A 5 1.18 -9.73 10.60
N HIS A 6 1.20 -10.31 11.80
CA HIS A 6 1.15 -11.77 11.97
C HIS A 6 -0.15 -12.38 11.43
N THR A 7 -1.28 -11.69 11.62
CA THR A 7 -2.57 -12.12 11.05
C THR A 7 -2.58 -12.06 9.53
N ARG A 8 -1.90 -11.07 8.94
CA ARG A 8 -1.72 -11.02 7.47
C ARG A 8 -0.93 -12.22 6.95
N MET A 9 0.10 -12.64 7.68
CA MET A 9 0.88 -13.83 7.32
C MET A 9 0.03 -15.10 7.40
N TRP A 10 -0.78 -15.27 8.45
CA TRP A 10 -1.73 -16.39 8.55
C TRP A 10 -2.73 -16.38 7.41
N PHE A 11 -3.34 -15.23 7.16
CA PHE A 11 -4.32 -15.08 6.08
C PHE A 11 -3.71 -15.47 4.73
N ALA A 12 -2.55 -14.92 4.40
CA ALA A 12 -1.89 -15.21 3.14
C ALA A 12 -1.48 -16.69 3.01
N SER A 13 -0.97 -17.29 4.09
CA SER A 13 -0.63 -18.72 4.11
C SER A 13 -1.85 -19.62 3.91
N ILE A 14 -2.95 -19.33 4.60
CA ILE A 14 -4.21 -20.08 4.45
C ILE A 14 -4.74 -19.93 3.02
N TRP A 15 -4.77 -18.72 2.50
CA TRP A 15 -5.18 -18.43 1.14
C TRP A 15 -4.40 -19.23 0.10
N ILE A 16 -3.07 -19.20 0.20
CA ILE A 16 -2.16 -19.77 -0.81
C ILE A 16 -2.07 -21.29 -0.70
N PHE A 17 -1.93 -21.81 0.52
CA PHE A 17 -1.53 -23.20 0.73
C PHE A 17 -2.64 -24.11 1.22
N THR A 18 -3.62 -23.59 1.94
CA THR A 18 -4.76 -24.38 2.42
C THR A 18 -5.93 -24.32 1.45
N LEU A 19 -6.24 -23.11 0.92
CA LEU A 19 -7.31 -22.91 -0.06
C LEU A 19 -6.82 -23.05 -1.51
N ASP A 20 -5.50 -23.16 -1.71
CA ASP A 20 -4.83 -23.24 -3.02
C ASP A 20 -5.24 -22.16 -4.01
N LEU A 21 -5.40 -20.95 -3.52
CA LEU A 21 -5.77 -19.77 -4.33
C LEU A 21 -4.51 -19.01 -4.80
N PRO A 22 -4.56 -18.37 -5.98
CA PRO A 22 -3.48 -17.52 -6.46
C PRO A 22 -3.17 -16.38 -5.48
N TRP A 23 -1.90 -16.21 -5.13
CA TRP A 23 -1.47 -15.16 -4.18
C TRP A 23 -1.77 -13.74 -4.69
N GLN A 24 -1.78 -13.54 -6.02
CA GLN A 24 -2.07 -12.26 -6.65
C GLN A 24 -3.48 -11.77 -6.32
N LEU A 25 -4.46 -12.65 -6.33
CA LEU A 25 -5.85 -12.32 -5.96
C LEU A 25 -5.96 -11.94 -4.48
N GLY A 26 -5.20 -12.59 -3.61
CA GLY A 26 -5.14 -12.23 -2.20
C GLY A 26 -4.47 -10.88 -1.97
N ALA A 27 -3.40 -10.59 -2.70
CA ALA A 27 -2.75 -9.28 -2.67
C ALA A 27 -3.69 -8.17 -3.16
N GLU A 28 -4.44 -8.41 -4.23
CA GLU A 28 -5.48 -7.49 -4.71
C GLU A 28 -6.57 -7.27 -3.66
N PHE A 29 -7.06 -8.35 -3.03
CA PHE A 29 -8.05 -8.27 -1.97
C PHE A 29 -7.58 -7.38 -0.79
N PHE A 30 -6.32 -7.47 -0.40
CA PHE A 30 -5.75 -6.60 0.63
C PHE A 30 -5.71 -5.14 0.18
N MET A 31 -5.31 -4.87 -1.06
CA MET A 31 -5.31 -3.51 -1.62
C MET A 31 -6.71 -2.90 -1.69
N GLN A 32 -7.74 -3.72 -1.93
CA GLN A 32 -9.13 -3.27 -1.98
C GLN A 32 -9.68 -2.88 -0.60
N HIS A 33 -9.17 -3.49 0.47
CA HIS A 33 -9.85 -3.44 1.78
C HIS A 33 -9.02 -2.90 2.94
N LEU A 34 -7.69 -2.98 2.92
CA LEU A 34 -6.87 -2.54 4.04
C LEU A 34 -6.56 -1.04 3.96
N PHE A 35 -6.75 -0.33 5.07
CA PHE A 35 -6.53 1.12 5.16
C PHE A 35 -5.07 1.53 4.90
N ASP A 36 -4.14 0.70 5.29
CA ASP A 36 -2.70 0.91 5.13
C ASP A 36 -2.11 0.17 3.91
N GLY A 37 -2.95 -0.11 2.90
CA GLY A 37 -2.52 -0.79 1.68
C GLY A 37 -1.49 0.03 0.89
N ASP A 38 -0.25 -0.44 0.88
CA ASP A 38 0.83 0.04 0.02
C ASP A 38 1.17 -1.02 -1.02
N ALA A 39 1.26 -0.62 -2.28
CA ALA A 39 1.41 -1.57 -3.39
C ALA A 39 2.71 -2.38 -3.32
N ALA A 40 3.82 -1.74 -2.93
CA ALA A 40 5.12 -2.40 -2.85
C ALA A 40 5.17 -3.37 -1.66
N SER A 41 4.87 -2.88 -0.47
CA SER A 41 4.89 -3.68 0.77
C SER A 41 3.92 -4.85 0.71
N ASN A 42 2.70 -4.61 0.20
CA ASN A 42 1.68 -5.64 0.05
C ASN A 42 2.13 -6.74 -0.93
N THR A 43 2.60 -6.35 -2.11
CA THR A 43 3.09 -7.32 -3.11
C THR A 43 4.26 -8.14 -2.60
N LEU A 44 5.25 -7.49 -1.98
CA LEU A 44 6.43 -8.16 -1.44
C LEU A 44 6.06 -9.09 -0.26
N GLY A 45 5.14 -8.68 0.60
CA GLY A 45 4.65 -9.50 1.71
C GLY A 45 3.97 -10.79 1.23
N TRP A 46 3.07 -10.69 0.26
CA TRP A 46 2.41 -11.85 -0.33
C TRP A 46 3.38 -12.78 -1.07
N ARG A 47 4.32 -12.20 -1.81
CA ARG A 47 5.38 -12.95 -2.49
C ARG A 47 6.29 -13.67 -1.50
N TRP A 48 6.60 -13.05 -0.37
CA TRP A 48 7.41 -13.65 0.68
C TRP A 48 6.70 -14.86 1.30
N VAL A 49 5.41 -14.74 1.67
CA VAL A 49 4.62 -15.86 2.19
C VAL A 49 4.56 -16.99 1.16
N ALA A 50 4.34 -16.68 -0.11
CA ALA A 50 4.26 -17.67 -1.20
C ALA A 50 5.59 -18.40 -1.47
N GLY A 51 6.72 -17.83 -1.07
CA GLY A 51 8.06 -18.41 -1.34
C GLY A 51 8.66 -17.99 -2.67
N VAL A 52 8.07 -17.01 -3.38
CA VAL A 52 8.56 -16.49 -4.66
C VAL A 52 9.39 -15.22 -4.55
N GLN A 53 9.57 -14.68 -3.34
CA GLN A 53 10.41 -13.52 -3.07
C GLN A 53 11.85 -13.92 -2.74
N THR A 54 12.02 -14.93 -1.89
CA THR A 54 13.33 -15.47 -1.50
C THR A 54 13.30 -16.97 -1.72
N GLN A 55 14.15 -17.45 -2.60
CA GLN A 55 14.18 -18.85 -2.96
C GLN A 55 14.33 -19.76 -1.74
N GLY A 56 13.49 -20.79 -1.64
CA GLY A 56 13.50 -21.77 -0.57
C GLY A 56 12.94 -21.28 0.78
N LYS A 57 12.44 -20.05 0.86
CA LYS A 57 11.82 -19.51 2.08
C LYS A 57 10.36 -19.15 1.82
N HIS A 58 9.47 -19.69 2.62
CA HIS A 58 8.05 -19.36 2.63
C HIS A 58 7.52 -19.46 4.05
N TYR A 59 6.29 -19.02 4.26
CA TYR A 59 5.66 -19.07 5.57
C TYR A 59 4.41 -19.95 5.54
N LEU A 60 4.33 -20.90 6.46
CA LEU A 60 3.14 -21.72 6.68
C LEU A 60 2.52 -21.39 8.03
N ALA A 61 1.23 -21.06 8.01
CA ALA A 61 0.43 -20.94 9.22
C ALA A 61 0.25 -22.34 9.82
N THR A 62 0.44 -22.44 11.14
CA THR A 62 0.23 -23.69 11.88
C THR A 62 -0.91 -23.55 12.88
N GLU A 63 -1.66 -24.62 13.09
CA GLU A 63 -2.74 -24.65 14.10
C GLU A 63 -2.21 -24.24 15.47
N TRP A 64 -1.06 -24.80 15.87
CA TRP A 64 -0.42 -24.47 17.16
C TRP A 64 -0.21 -22.96 17.33
N ASN A 65 0.31 -22.29 16.31
CA ASN A 65 0.60 -20.86 16.35
C ASN A 65 -0.68 -20.04 16.46
N ILE A 66 -1.67 -20.34 15.62
CA ILE A 66 -2.96 -19.66 15.66
C ILE A 66 -3.65 -19.89 17.00
N LYS A 67 -3.74 -21.12 17.47
CA LYS A 67 -4.31 -21.46 18.77
C LYS A 67 -3.66 -20.67 19.90
N LYS A 68 -2.31 -20.64 19.95
CA LYS A 68 -1.55 -19.95 20.98
C LYS A 68 -1.86 -18.44 21.03
N PHE A 69 -1.81 -17.77 19.88
CA PHE A 69 -1.95 -16.30 19.80
C PHE A 69 -3.40 -15.81 19.73
N THR A 70 -4.37 -16.73 19.72
CA THR A 70 -5.79 -16.42 19.81
C THR A 70 -6.44 -16.89 21.11
N ASN A 71 -5.64 -17.19 22.14
CA ASN A 71 -6.12 -17.71 23.44
C ASN A 71 -7.05 -18.92 23.26
N ASN A 72 -6.67 -19.88 22.42
CA ASN A 72 -7.44 -21.08 22.07
C ASN A 72 -8.81 -20.81 21.39
N ARG A 73 -9.07 -19.59 20.92
CA ARG A 73 -10.31 -19.25 20.20
C ARG A 73 -10.48 -20.08 18.94
N PHE A 74 -9.37 -20.32 18.23
CA PHE A 74 -9.33 -21.13 17.02
C PHE A 74 -8.47 -22.36 17.25
N GLN A 75 -9.10 -23.53 17.28
CA GLN A 75 -8.46 -24.83 17.48
C GLN A 75 -9.17 -25.86 16.60
N ASN A 76 -8.52 -27.01 16.39
CA ASN A 76 -8.99 -28.10 15.52
C ASN A 76 -9.20 -27.63 14.06
N ILE A 77 -8.39 -26.68 13.60
CA ILE A 77 -8.41 -26.20 12.22
C ILE A 77 -7.48 -27.04 11.37
N LYS A 78 -7.94 -27.44 10.18
CA LYS A 78 -7.10 -28.20 9.24
C LYS A 78 -6.37 -27.23 8.32
N LEU A 79 -5.06 -27.16 8.45
CA LEU A 79 -4.18 -26.34 7.62
C LEU A 79 -3.20 -27.22 6.84
N ASN A 80 -2.75 -26.73 5.70
CA ASN A 80 -1.67 -27.36 4.96
C ASN A 80 -0.32 -26.86 5.50
N GLU A 81 0.17 -27.53 6.56
CA GLU A 81 1.39 -27.16 7.28
C GLU A 81 2.68 -27.70 6.63
N ASN A 82 2.58 -28.44 5.55
CA ASN A 82 3.71 -29.07 4.87
C ASN A 82 3.77 -28.73 3.37
N ALA A 83 3.10 -27.67 2.93
CA ALA A 83 3.09 -27.30 1.52
C ALA A 83 4.48 -26.82 1.07
N PRO A 84 4.92 -27.20 -0.14
CA PRO A 84 6.14 -26.64 -0.71
C PRO A 84 5.94 -25.16 -1.09
N PRO A 85 7.02 -24.36 -1.18
CA PRO A 85 6.94 -23.01 -1.71
C PRO A 85 6.42 -23.01 -3.15
N LYS A 86 5.69 -21.95 -3.51
CA LYS A 86 5.32 -21.75 -4.91
C LYS A 86 6.58 -21.41 -5.73
N VAL A 87 6.58 -21.76 -7.00
CA VAL A 87 7.68 -21.49 -7.92
C VAL A 87 7.34 -20.31 -8.82
N SER A 88 8.29 -19.42 -9.04
CA SER A 88 8.18 -18.35 -10.02
C SER A 88 9.35 -18.42 -10.99
N GLU A 89 9.06 -18.51 -12.27
CA GLU A 89 10.07 -18.47 -13.34
C GLU A 89 10.48 -17.02 -13.71
N LYS A 90 9.74 -16.02 -13.19
CA LYS A 90 10.02 -14.62 -13.51
C LYS A 90 11.21 -14.09 -12.69
N THR A 91 12.24 -13.68 -13.39
CA THR A 91 13.33 -12.89 -12.82
C THR A 91 13.04 -11.40 -13.04
N TYR A 92 13.37 -10.59 -12.04
CA TYR A 92 13.21 -9.13 -12.10
C TYR A 92 14.59 -8.49 -12.04
N SER A 93 14.89 -7.62 -12.99
CA SER A 93 16.08 -6.77 -12.93
C SER A 93 15.75 -5.48 -12.18
N VAL A 94 16.67 -5.04 -11.33
CA VAL A 94 16.57 -3.72 -10.70
C VAL A 94 17.04 -2.68 -11.73
N LEU A 95 16.15 -1.79 -12.13
CA LEU A 95 16.53 -0.62 -12.89
C LEU A 95 17.25 0.33 -11.94
N LYS A 96 18.51 0.65 -12.26
CA LYS A 96 19.21 1.76 -11.59
C LYS A 96 18.52 3.05 -11.98
N GLN A 97 17.92 3.72 -11.00
CA GLN A 97 17.42 5.08 -11.17
C GLN A 97 18.46 6.02 -10.58
N ASP A 98 18.95 6.94 -11.39
CA ASP A 98 19.73 8.07 -10.90
C ASP A 98 18.75 9.10 -10.35
N PHE A 99 18.69 9.20 -9.04
CA PHE A 99 17.92 10.24 -8.35
C PHE A 99 18.76 11.53 -8.37
N ASN A 100 18.50 12.37 -9.35
CA ASN A 100 19.02 13.74 -9.32
C ASN A 100 18.17 14.53 -8.31
N ASN A 101 18.76 14.89 -7.17
CA ASN A 101 18.15 15.88 -6.29
C ASN A 101 18.05 17.20 -7.08
N PRO A 102 16.87 17.77 -7.24
CA PRO A 102 16.74 19.08 -7.88
C PRO A 102 17.49 20.12 -7.02
N HIS A 103 18.59 20.63 -7.52
CA HIS A 103 19.38 21.66 -6.83
C HIS A 103 18.68 23.02 -6.73
N ASN A 104 17.59 23.21 -7.50
CA ASN A 104 16.78 24.43 -7.46
C ASN A 104 15.29 24.05 -7.56
N ILE A 105 14.55 24.29 -6.49
CA ILE A 105 13.11 24.11 -6.37
C ILE A 105 12.33 25.43 -6.41
N GLU A 106 13.00 26.57 -6.53
CA GLU A 106 12.34 27.86 -6.64
C GLU A 106 11.44 27.92 -7.89
N ASN A 107 10.25 28.50 -7.75
CA ASN A 107 9.24 28.63 -8.81
C ASN A 107 8.70 27.31 -9.38
N LYS A 108 8.90 26.18 -8.70
CA LYS A 108 8.30 24.90 -9.10
C LYS A 108 7.01 24.64 -8.36
N SER A 109 6.10 23.90 -9.00
CA SER A 109 4.91 23.39 -8.33
C SER A 109 5.22 22.08 -7.63
N LEU A 110 4.63 21.88 -6.44
CA LEU A 110 4.73 20.65 -5.68
C LEU A 110 3.49 19.79 -5.90
N LEU A 111 3.70 18.50 -6.20
CA LEU A 111 2.64 17.51 -6.29
C LEU A 111 2.69 16.60 -5.06
N ILE A 112 1.65 16.63 -4.24
CA ILE A 112 1.47 15.77 -3.06
C ILE A 112 0.46 14.69 -3.43
N PHE A 113 0.89 13.43 -3.45
CA PHE A 113 0.01 12.32 -3.77
C PHE A 113 -0.70 11.77 -2.53
N GLU A 114 -1.89 11.22 -2.71
CA GLU A 114 -2.75 10.67 -1.65
C GLU A 114 -2.15 9.56 -0.78
N ASN A 115 -1.00 9.03 -1.15
CA ASN A 115 -0.25 8.05 -0.37
C ASN A 115 0.91 8.67 0.44
N ASN A 116 1.09 9.99 0.37
CA ASN A 116 2.09 10.73 1.14
C ASN A 116 1.52 12.04 1.66
N LEU A 117 0.60 11.96 2.62
CA LEU A 117 -0.14 13.08 3.18
C LEU A 117 0.51 13.62 4.49
N SER A 118 1.78 13.96 4.42
CA SER A 118 2.56 14.45 5.56
C SER A 118 3.52 15.58 5.19
N PHE A 119 3.09 16.43 4.26
CA PHE A 119 3.93 17.51 3.74
C PHE A 119 4.43 18.45 4.82
N GLU A 120 3.60 18.80 5.80
CA GLU A 120 3.90 19.75 6.87
C GLU A 120 4.99 19.29 7.86
N VAL A 121 5.43 18.04 7.75
CA VAL A 121 6.55 17.45 8.52
C VAL A 121 7.67 16.97 7.59
N SER A 122 7.61 17.30 6.30
CA SER A 122 8.64 16.96 5.32
C SER A 122 9.76 18.02 5.31
N ASP A 123 10.91 17.62 4.77
CA ASP A 123 12.05 18.53 4.58
C ASP A 123 11.77 19.66 3.55
N PHE A 124 10.64 19.57 2.85
CA PHE A 124 10.23 20.54 1.84
C PHE A 124 9.28 21.62 2.35
N GLN A 125 8.83 21.55 3.60
CA GLN A 125 7.84 22.49 4.15
C GLN A 125 8.27 23.97 4.11
N ASP A 126 9.56 24.23 4.20
CA ASP A 126 10.12 25.58 4.25
C ASP A 126 10.49 26.14 2.85
N ASN A 127 10.19 25.41 1.78
CA ASN A 127 10.48 25.85 0.43
C ASN A 127 9.33 26.67 -0.17
N ASN A 128 9.69 27.72 -0.91
CA ASN A 128 8.71 28.51 -1.65
C ASN A 128 8.34 27.83 -2.96
N PHE A 129 7.21 27.14 -2.97
CA PHE A 129 6.63 26.60 -4.18
C PHE A 129 5.73 27.62 -4.86
N LYS A 130 5.70 27.63 -6.20
CA LYS A 130 4.78 28.44 -6.98
C LYS A 130 3.32 28.05 -6.67
N GLU A 131 3.06 26.78 -6.64
CA GLU A 131 1.75 26.21 -6.32
C GLU A 131 1.91 24.83 -5.68
N ILE A 132 0.95 24.44 -4.86
CA ILE A 132 0.89 23.12 -4.23
C ILE A 132 -0.38 22.42 -4.68
N TYR A 133 -0.25 21.22 -5.22
CA TYR A 133 -1.35 20.40 -5.67
C TYR A 133 -1.45 19.11 -4.84
N LEU A 134 -2.63 18.85 -4.31
CA LEU A 134 -2.96 17.58 -3.69
C LEU A 134 -3.63 16.67 -4.73
N ILE A 135 -2.97 15.58 -5.06
CA ILE A 135 -3.36 14.68 -6.14
C ILE A 135 -4.05 13.45 -5.57
N SER A 136 -5.26 13.19 -6.03
CA SER A 136 -5.96 11.94 -5.76
C SER A 136 -6.29 11.19 -7.05
N ASN A 137 -6.75 9.96 -6.91
CA ASN A 137 -7.22 9.16 -8.02
C ASN A 137 -8.65 8.68 -7.74
N LYS A 138 -9.60 9.03 -8.60
CA LYS A 138 -10.98 8.56 -8.51
C LYS A 138 -11.03 7.03 -8.61
N ASN A 139 -11.94 6.41 -7.85
CA ASN A 139 -12.01 4.95 -7.80
C ASN A 139 -12.26 4.31 -9.18
N GLU A 140 -13.03 4.97 -10.03
CA GLU A 140 -13.30 4.54 -11.40
C GLU A 140 -12.06 4.47 -12.31
N ASN A 141 -11.04 5.27 -12.01
CA ASN A 141 -9.78 5.33 -12.76
C ASN A 141 -8.69 4.37 -12.24
N ARG A 142 -8.94 3.70 -11.10
CA ARG A 142 -7.98 2.77 -10.50
C ARG A 142 -8.01 1.42 -11.20
N SER A 143 -6.85 0.81 -11.38
CA SER A 143 -6.74 -0.59 -11.86
C SER A 143 -7.34 -1.56 -10.83
N ILE A 144 -7.07 -1.34 -9.55
CA ILE A 144 -7.69 -2.07 -8.45
C ILE A 144 -8.74 -1.16 -7.80
N LYS A 145 -10.01 -1.56 -7.90
CA LYS A 145 -11.11 -0.80 -7.30
C LYS A 145 -11.08 -0.97 -5.78
N LEU A 146 -11.15 0.14 -5.08
CA LEU A 146 -11.17 0.17 -3.61
C LEU A 146 -12.59 -0.06 -3.09
N SER A 147 -12.73 -0.67 -1.92
CA SER A 147 -14.00 -0.77 -1.21
C SER A 147 -14.51 0.63 -0.83
N GLU A 148 -15.83 0.77 -0.69
CA GLU A 148 -16.46 2.03 -0.29
C GLU A 148 -15.88 2.59 1.02
N GLN A 149 -15.61 1.72 1.98
CA GLN A 149 -15.00 2.12 3.26
C GLN A 149 -13.60 2.67 3.08
N LEU A 150 -12.80 2.09 2.17
CA LEU A 150 -11.45 2.56 1.90
C LEU A 150 -11.48 3.87 1.11
N VAL A 151 -12.40 4.03 0.16
CA VAL A 151 -12.62 5.31 -0.54
C VAL A 151 -12.96 6.41 0.46
N LYS A 152 -13.91 6.16 1.37
CA LYS A 152 -14.28 7.11 2.41
C LYS A 152 -13.11 7.45 3.34
N PHE A 153 -12.33 6.46 3.75
CA PHE A 153 -11.15 6.66 4.58
C PHE A 153 -10.11 7.56 3.90
N LYS A 154 -9.80 7.30 2.62
CA LYS A 154 -8.87 8.13 1.85
C LYS A 154 -9.37 9.56 1.67
N SER A 155 -10.68 9.76 1.43
CA SER A 155 -11.26 11.10 1.34
C SER A 155 -11.07 11.88 2.66
N LEU A 156 -11.32 11.24 3.80
CA LEU A 156 -11.11 11.87 5.11
C LEU A 156 -9.64 12.23 5.37
N LEU A 157 -8.69 11.41 4.93
CA LEU A 157 -7.26 11.72 5.03
C LEU A 157 -6.88 12.93 4.17
N ILE A 158 -7.44 13.05 2.99
CA ILE A 158 -7.23 14.19 2.08
C ILE A 158 -7.82 15.47 2.71
N GLU A 159 -9.04 15.42 3.21
CA GLU A 159 -9.68 16.54 3.90
C GLU A 159 -8.86 16.99 5.12
N ASP A 160 -8.34 16.05 5.90
CA ASP A 160 -7.48 16.34 7.04
C ASP A 160 -6.16 16.99 6.60
N GLN A 161 -5.53 16.55 5.53
CA GLN A 161 -4.33 17.18 4.99
C GLN A 161 -4.60 18.61 4.53
N ILE A 162 -5.71 18.87 3.82
CA ILE A 162 -6.10 20.20 3.40
C ILE A 162 -6.29 21.12 4.61
N ARG A 163 -6.96 20.63 5.65
CA ARG A 163 -7.16 21.39 6.90
C ARG A 163 -5.81 21.75 7.54
N ARG A 164 -4.90 20.79 7.72
CA ARG A 164 -3.57 21.00 8.32
C ARG A 164 -2.70 21.99 7.51
N LEU A 165 -2.81 21.98 6.19
CA LEU A 165 -2.13 22.98 5.34
C LEU A 165 -2.71 24.36 5.55
N LYS A 166 -4.05 24.50 5.59
CA LYS A 166 -4.73 25.78 5.86
C LYS A 166 -4.38 26.35 7.23
N ASP A 167 -4.30 25.51 8.27
CA ASP A 167 -3.90 25.92 9.62
C ASP A 167 -2.48 26.53 9.66
N LYS A 168 -1.63 26.16 8.69
CA LYS A 168 -0.31 26.72 8.47
C LYS A 168 -0.28 27.86 7.42
N SER A 169 -1.43 28.35 6.98
CA SER A 169 -1.55 29.35 5.91
C SER A 169 -0.93 28.92 4.58
N ILE A 170 -0.95 27.63 4.29
CA ILE A 170 -0.47 27.04 3.03
C ILE A 170 -1.67 26.74 2.16
N ASP A 171 -1.79 27.45 1.04
CA ASP A 171 -2.83 27.19 0.05
C ASP A 171 -2.46 25.99 -0.82
N CYS A 172 -3.42 25.10 -1.04
CA CYS A 172 -3.27 23.96 -1.95
C CYS A 172 -4.50 23.78 -2.84
N LYS A 173 -4.28 23.33 -4.05
CA LYS A 173 -5.33 22.96 -5.01
C LYS A 173 -5.53 21.44 -4.98
N PHE A 174 -6.79 21.00 -4.94
CA PHE A 174 -7.13 19.57 -5.03
C PHE A 174 -7.43 19.20 -6.48
N VAL A 175 -6.77 18.17 -7.00
CA VAL A 175 -6.84 17.78 -8.42
C VAL A 175 -6.90 16.26 -8.55
N ASP A 176 -7.71 15.77 -9.49
CA ASP A 176 -7.68 14.35 -9.86
C ASP A 176 -6.46 14.06 -10.76
N ILE A 177 -5.88 12.86 -10.62
CA ILE A 177 -4.68 12.46 -11.39
C ILE A 177 -4.89 12.53 -12.90
N SER A 178 -6.13 12.35 -13.39
CA SER A 178 -6.45 12.47 -14.81
C SER A 178 -6.31 13.89 -15.35
N GLU A 179 -6.36 14.89 -14.46
CA GLU A 179 -6.28 16.31 -14.79
C GLU A 179 -4.85 16.87 -14.68
N ILE A 180 -3.90 16.06 -14.21
CA ILE A 180 -2.52 16.51 -13.92
C ILE A 180 -1.82 17.10 -15.15
N ARG A 181 -2.14 16.62 -16.35
CA ARG A 181 -1.58 17.13 -17.60
C ARG A 181 -2.02 18.55 -17.95
N ASN A 182 -3.07 19.06 -17.30
CA ASN A 182 -3.63 20.39 -17.52
C ASN A 182 -3.05 21.44 -16.54
N ILE A 183 -2.18 21.02 -15.63
CA ILE A 183 -1.61 21.90 -14.60
C ILE A 183 -0.63 22.93 -15.18
N ASP A 184 0.04 22.60 -16.29
CA ASP A 184 1.08 23.45 -16.93
C ASP A 184 0.55 24.30 -18.12
N ASN A 185 -0.76 24.33 -18.32
CA ASN A 185 -1.41 25.20 -19.30
C ASN A 185 -2.23 26.29 -18.57
#